data_45e18a1fdd5aff65091116b86c2be9f9
#
_entry.id   45e18a1fdd5aff65091116b86c2be9f9
#
_cell.length_a   1.000
_cell.length_b   1.000
_cell.length_c   1.000
_cell.angle_alpha   90.00
_cell.angle_beta   90.00
_cell.angle_gamma   90.00
#
_symmetry.space_group_name_H-M   'P 1'
#
loop_
_entity.id
_entity.type
_entity.pdbx_description
1 polymer ?
#
loop_
_entity_poly.entity_id
_entity_poly.type
_entity_poly.pdbx_seq_one_letter_code
_entity_poly.pdbx_strand_id
1 'polypeptide(L)'
;MPLTKLQFKPGINREGTNYSNEGGWFDGNYIRFRYGYPERIGGWAKAGTAQFKGNVRFMHDFTTLASENLLFMGSEKKIYLEDSGALYDITPIRSTVNLPTDPILTSGGAGSGVVTVTTTAAHGAAIGDFVTFASLTAVDGLTTADLNKEHEILTVPSTTTFTVNTGGTATTGAVNGGGSSGTAAFQISIGLNSTILGPGWGAGTWGRFTWGSGAGSLAGQTLRLWFADDFGEDLLCNIADGNIYYWDATGTTNSRAVLLNSLSGASDVPTSARKVLVSEVDRHVLAFGCNPIGSADQDPLLIRWSSQESATDWTPTATNTAGDLRLSQGSEIMTAVRTSRQILVWTDHTLHSVQFTGAPYVFGTALLADNVRIAGPNVAISVNDLVFWMGQENFYLFDGRIQPIPCSVRDYVFGDLNPQQSFKFFAGSLASQTEVWWYYCSAGSSEIDRYVVYNYGQQVWYYGTLTRTAWNDRAAGQRSYPQSASTDSYLYNHEFGLDDGSQNPAVAIPAYIQSADFDIGDGDQFMLIRRIIPDLSFSGSTDPTPAVTMTMQSRDFNGKAVTETVSGTVEETSSDIYTNQVFLRARGRSMNFKVSNADTGVNWRIGAPRLDARPDGRR
;
A
#
# COMPACT_ATOMS: atom_id res chain seq x y z
N MET A 1 -20.47 -8.36 47.54
CA MET A 1 -19.46 -7.32 47.27
C MET A 1 -19.99 -6.36 46.22
N PRO A 2 -19.57 -5.10 46.21
CA PRO A 2 -19.92 -4.20 45.12
C PRO A 2 -19.36 -4.74 43.81
N LEU A 3 -20.04 -4.44 42.71
CA LEU A 3 -19.57 -4.77 41.38
C LEU A 3 -18.25 -4.04 41.08
N THR A 4 -17.28 -4.73 40.51
CA THR A 4 -15.99 -4.13 40.08
C THR A 4 -16.13 -3.61 38.67
N LYS A 5 -15.81 -2.33 38.44
CA LYS A 5 -15.79 -1.71 37.12
C LYS A 5 -14.51 -2.14 36.41
N LEU A 6 -14.64 -2.70 35.21
CA LEU A 6 -13.51 -2.90 34.29
C LEU A 6 -13.28 -1.62 33.51
N GLN A 7 -12.18 -0.97 33.75
CA GLN A 7 -11.77 0.22 33.02
C GLN A 7 -10.33 0.03 32.57
N PHE A 8 -10.15 -0.11 31.26
CA PHE A 8 -8.85 -0.33 30.66
C PHE A 8 -8.32 0.96 30.05
N LYS A 9 -7.00 1.13 30.08
CA LYS A 9 -6.30 2.22 29.40
C LYS A 9 -6.48 2.06 27.88
N PRO A 10 -6.73 3.15 27.12
CA PRO A 10 -6.86 3.08 25.66
C PRO A 10 -5.52 2.69 25.01
N GLY A 11 -5.63 2.10 23.82
CA GLY A 11 -4.49 1.60 23.07
C GLY A 11 -4.09 0.17 23.48
N ILE A 12 -3.42 -0.53 22.57
CA ILE A 12 -2.86 -1.86 22.81
C ILE A 12 -1.42 -1.70 23.29
N ASN A 13 -1.03 -2.46 24.32
CA ASN A 13 0.33 -2.46 24.85
C ASN A 13 0.91 -3.88 24.87
N ARG A 14 2.05 -4.06 24.16
CA ARG A 14 2.77 -5.33 24.04
C ARG A 14 4.22 -5.24 24.53
N GLU A 15 4.63 -4.08 25.06
CA GLU A 15 6.03 -3.85 25.50
C GLU A 15 6.38 -4.59 26.80
N GLY A 16 5.40 -5.05 27.54
CA GLY A 16 5.60 -5.82 28.75
C GLY A 16 5.05 -7.23 28.66
N THR A 17 5.10 -7.94 29.76
CA THR A 17 4.39 -9.22 29.88
C THR A 17 2.88 -8.95 29.95
N ASN A 18 2.08 -9.95 29.60
CA ASN A 18 0.62 -9.83 29.67
C ASN A 18 0.16 -9.40 31.09
N TYR A 19 0.79 -9.95 32.13
CA TYR A 19 0.47 -9.63 33.52
C TYR A 19 0.95 -8.23 33.96
N SER A 20 2.13 -7.78 33.48
CA SER A 20 2.63 -6.43 33.83
C SER A 20 1.81 -5.30 33.22
N ASN A 21 0.97 -5.60 32.22
CA ASN A 21 0.08 -4.66 31.56
C ASN A 21 -1.33 -4.63 32.15
N GLU A 22 -1.49 -5.07 33.39
CA GLU A 22 -2.78 -5.05 34.08
C GLU A 22 -3.49 -3.69 33.97
N GLY A 23 -4.80 -3.70 33.71
CA GLY A 23 -5.58 -2.51 33.44
C GLY A 23 -5.42 -1.93 32.05
N GLY A 24 -4.74 -2.63 31.13
CA GLY A 24 -4.59 -2.27 29.72
C GLY A 24 -5.21 -3.29 28.76
N TRP A 25 -5.28 -2.92 27.50
CA TRP A 25 -5.57 -3.86 26.41
C TRP A 25 -4.27 -4.48 25.91
N PHE A 26 -4.28 -5.80 25.67
CA PHE A 26 -3.09 -6.56 25.31
C PHE A 26 -3.10 -7.06 23.87
N ASP A 27 -4.28 -7.40 23.33
CA ASP A 27 -4.39 -7.94 21.98
C ASP A 27 -5.69 -7.47 21.31
N GLY A 28 -5.69 -7.39 19.98
CA GLY A 28 -6.87 -7.03 19.22
C GLY A 28 -6.64 -7.10 17.71
N ASN A 29 -7.73 -7.20 16.96
CA ASN A 29 -7.71 -7.16 15.51
C ASN A 29 -8.96 -6.45 14.99
N TYR A 30 -8.81 -5.63 13.95
CA TYR A 30 -9.89 -4.81 13.36
C TYR A 30 -10.57 -3.87 14.37
N ILE A 31 -9.77 -3.29 15.26
CA ILE A 31 -10.21 -2.39 16.33
C ILE A 31 -9.56 -1.03 16.15
N ARG A 32 -10.31 0.01 16.48
CA ARG A 32 -9.80 1.36 16.72
C ARG A 32 -10.22 1.87 18.09
N PHE A 33 -9.62 2.97 18.52
CA PHE A 33 -10.02 3.65 19.74
C PHE A 33 -10.65 5.00 19.40
N ARG A 34 -11.83 5.26 19.97
CA ARG A 34 -12.51 6.55 19.88
C ARG A 34 -12.91 7.03 21.26
N TYR A 35 -12.48 8.24 21.61
CA TYR A 35 -12.71 8.82 22.94
C TYR A 35 -12.26 7.89 24.10
N GLY A 36 -11.16 7.16 23.88
CA GLY A 36 -10.60 6.22 24.85
C GLY A 36 -11.26 4.85 24.90
N TYR A 37 -12.31 4.60 24.10
CA TYR A 37 -13.02 3.33 24.06
C TYR A 37 -12.76 2.57 22.76
N PRO A 38 -12.56 1.25 22.83
CA PRO A 38 -12.41 0.44 21.64
C PRO A 38 -13.74 0.25 20.91
N GLU A 39 -13.67 0.41 19.58
CA GLU A 39 -14.74 0.09 18.65
C GLU A 39 -14.15 -0.67 17.46
N ARG A 40 -14.97 -1.38 16.74
CA ARG A 40 -14.52 -2.01 15.49
C ARG A 40 -14.24 -0.96 14.42
N ILE A 41 -13.34 -1.25 13.48
CA ILE A 41 -13.14 -0.44 12.27
C ILE A 41 -14.32 -0.61 11.31
N GLY A 42 -14.46 0.32 10.36
CA GLY A 42 -15.44 0.20 9.27
C GLY A 42 -15.17 -0.99 8.35
N GLY A 43 -16.17 -1.34 7.55
CA GLY A 43 -16.04 -2.37 6.53
C GLY A 43 -15.37 -1.85 5.26
N TRP A 44 -15.32 -2.71 4.25
CA TRP A 44 -14.83 -2.36 2.92
C TRP A 44 -15.59 -3.08 1.82
N ALA A 45 -15.65 -2.48 0.65
CA ALA A 45 -16.25 -3.07 -0.54
C ALA A 45 -15.44 -2.71 -1.78
N LYS A 46 -15.56 -3.53 -2.82
CA LYS A 46 -14.95 -3.23 -4.12
C LYS A 46 -15.47 -1.89 -4.66
N ALA A 47 -14.56 -1.02 -5.08
CA ALA A 47 -14.92 0.29 -5.65
C ALA A 47 -15.54 0.17 -7.05
N GLY A 48 -15.26 -0.93 -7.75
CA GLY A 48 -15.81 -1.25 -9.07
C GLY A 48 -15.64 -2.73 -9.39
N THR A 49 -16.05 -3.12 -10.60
CA THR A 49 -15.92 -4.49 -11.12
C THR A 49 -14.66 -4.71 -11.95
N ALA A 50 -13.98 -3.63 -12.32
CA ALA A 50 -12.77 -3.69 -13.13
C ALA A 50 -11.57 -4.20 -12.30
N GLN A 51 -10.77 -5.08 -12.91
CA GLN A 51 -9.52 -5.58 -12.33
C GLN A 51 -8.33 -4.91 -13.00
N PHE A 52 -7.36 -4.49 -12.21
CA PHE A 52 -6.07 -4.06 -12.72
C PHE A 52 -5.11 -5.25 -12.87
N LYS A 53 -4.05 -5.09 -13.66
CA LYS A 53 -3.00 -6.11 -13.81
C LYS A 53 -1.80 -5.75 -12.95
N GLY A 54 -1.28 -6.75 -12.23
CA GLY A 54 -0.17 -6.59 -11.29
C GLY A 54 -0.62 -6.18 -9.88
N ASN A 55 0.33 -5.82 -9.02
CA ASN A 55 0.08 -5.31 -7.67
C ASN A 55 0.36 -3.81 -7.63
N VAL A 56 -0.67 -3.02 -7.43
CA VAL A 56 -0.53 -1.57 -7.29
C VAL A 56 0.24 -1.25 -6.01
N ARG A 57 1.35 -0.51 -6.12
CA ARG A 57 2.22 -0.15 -4.99
C ARG A 57 2.25 1.34 -4.69
N PHE A 58 1.62 2.14 -5.52
CA PHE A 58 1.51 3.58 -5.36
C PHE A 58 0.18 4.07 -5.92
N MET A 59 -0.45 5.00 -5.21
CA MET A 59 -1.68 5.66 -5.59
C MET A 59 -1.54 7.15 -5.34
N HIS A 60 -2.12 7.97 -6.22
CA HIS A 60 -2.14 9.42 -6.11
C HIS A 60 -3.42 9.97 -6.74
N ASP A 61 -4.19 10.73 -5.98
CA ASP A 61 -5.42 11.37 -6.46
C ASP A 61 -5.15 12.83 -6.86
N PHE A 62 -5.77 13.25 -7.95
CA PHE A 62 -5.70 14.61 -8.44
C PHE A 62 -6.98 15.00 -9.18
N THR A 63 -7.17 16.29 -9.41
CA THR A 63 -8.38 16.82 -10.05
C THR A 63 -8.01 17.65 -11.28
N THR A 64 -8.66 17.38 -12.40
CA THR A 64 -8.51 18.16 -13.64
C THR A 64 -9.30 19.47 -13.57
N LEU A 65 -9.02 20.41 -14.48
CA LEU A 65 -9.80 21.65 -14.62
C LEU A 65 -11.25 21.38 -15.05
N ALA A 66 -11.52 20.23 -15.65
CA ALA A 66 -12.87 19.75 -15.92
C ALA A 66 -13.61 19.23 -14.68
N SER A 67 -12.97 19.30 -13.51
CA SER A 67 -13.48 18.76 -12.22
C SER A 67 -13.65 17.24 -12.21
N GLU A 68 -12.87 16.51 -13.01
CA GLU A 68 -12.76 15.06 -12.94
C GLU A 68 -11.79 14.66 -11.82
N ASN A 69 -12.22 13.77 -10.95
CA ASN A 69 -11.41 13.29 -9.83
C ASN A 69 -10.76 11.97 -10.21
N LEU A 70 -9.52 12.03 -10.64
CA LEU A 70 -8.77 10.88 -11.12
C LEU A 70 -7.88 10.30 -10.02
N LEU A 71 -7.72 8.98 -10.03
CA LEU A 71 -6.77 8.27 -9.18
C LEU A 71 -5.74 7.55 -10.03
N PHE A 72 -4.49 8.00 -9.93
CA PHE A 72 -3.36 7.27 -10.51
C PHE A 72 -3.07 6.01 -9.68
N MET A 73 -2.81 4.91 -10.40
CA MET A 73 -2.48 3.61 -9.81
C MET A 73 -1.29 2.99 -10.56
N GLY A 74 -0.17 2.79 -9.86
CA GLY A 74 1.05 2.21 -10.44
C GLY A 74 1.34 0.79 -9.94
N SER A 75 1.35 -0.19 -10.86
CA SER A 75 1.73 -1.58 -10.61
C SER A 75 3.06 -1.94 -11.28
N GLU A 76 3.60 -3.10 -10.98
CA GLU A 76 4.81 -3.60 -11.66
C GLU A 76 4.57 -3.89 -13.14
N LYS A 77 3.31 -4.10 -13.54
CA LYS A 77 2.95 -4.42 -14.92
C LYS A 77 2.47 -3.20 -15.70
N LYS A 78 1.64 -2.34 -15.08
CA LYS A 78 0.91 -1.27 -15.77
C LYS A 78 0.65 -0.08 -14.87
N ILE A 79 0.28 1.05 -15.52
CA ILE A 79 -0.28 2.21 -14.82
C ILE A 79 -1.68 2.52 -15.35
N TYR A 80 -2.54 2.94 -14.41
CA TYR A 80 -3.93 3.22 -14.67
C TYR A 80 -4.34 4.57 -14.10
N LEU A 81 -5.37 5.16 -14.72
CA LEU A 81 -6.23 6.15 -14.09
C LEU A 81 -7.57 5.48 -13.76
N GLU A 82 -8.04 5.70 -12.56
CA GLU A 82 -9.39 5.30 -12.16
C GLU A 82 -10.28 6.53 -12.09
N ASP A 83 -11.44 6.44 -12.72
CA ASP A 83 -12.51 7.41 -12.67
C ASP A 83 -13.83 6.70 -12.44
N SER A 84 -14.48 7.01 -11.32
CA SER A 84 -15.85 6.55 -11.00
C SER A 84 -16.05 5.02 -11.14
N GLY A 85 -15.03 4.23 -10.83
CA GLY A 85 -15.04 2.76 -10.91
C GLY A 85 -14.57 2.19 -12.26
N ALA A 86 -14.28 3.02 -13.25
CA ALA A 86 -13.68 2.62 -14.52
C ALA A 86 -12.15 2.73 -14.44
N LEU A 87 -11.44 1.80 -15.09
CA LEU A 87 -9.98 1.80 -15.19
C LEU A 87 -9.53 2.11 -16.61
N TYR A 88 -8.72 3.13 -16.76
CA TYR A 88 -8.12 3.56 -18.03
C TYR A 88 -6.63 3.22 -18.00
N ASP A 89 -6.19 2.38 -18.92
CA ASP A 89 -4.77 2.00 -19.07
C ASP A 89 -4.00 3.10 -19.77
N ILE A 90 -3.19 3.84 -19.03
CA ILE A 90 -2.33 4.92 -19.53
C ILE A 90 -0.86 4.49 -19.67
N THR A 91 -0.57 3.20 -19.61
CA THR A 91 0.81 2.66 -19.71
C THR A 91 1.49 3.13 -20.99
N PRO A 92 2.69 3.73 -20.92
CA PRO A 92 3.39 4.26 -22.08
C PRO A 92 3.71 3.20 -23.12
N ILE A 93 3.66 3.59 -24.41
CA ILE A 93 4.14 2.78 -25.52
C ILE A 93 5.64 3.04 -25.69
N ARG A 94 6.43 1.98 -25.57
CA ARG A 94 7.88 2.03 -25.76
C ARG A 94 8.27 2.13 -27.23
N SER A 95 7.61 1.34 -28.07
CA SER A 95 7.88 1.26 -29.51
C SER A 95 6.69 0.70 -30.27
N THR A 96 6.54 1.14 -31.53
CA THR A 96 5.60 0.53 -32.48
C THR A 96 6.39 -0.01 -33.66
N VAL A 97 6.19 -1.27 -33.98
CA VAL A 97 6.88 -1.99 -35.04
C VAL A 97 5.87 -2.40 -36.10
N ASN A 98 6.20 -2.19 -37.39
CA ASN A 98 5.42 -2.74 -38.48
C ASN A 98 5.62 -4.26 -38.55
N LEU A 99 4.56 -4.98 -38.84
CA LEU A 99 4.60 -6.42 -39.00
C LEU A 99 4.83 -6.76 -40.50
N PRO A 100 5.51 -7.87 -40.83
CA PRO A 100 5.64 -8.34 -42.21
C PRO A 100 4.30 -8.83 -42.78
N THR A 101 4.24 -9.22 -44.03
CA THR A 101 3.07 -9.89 -44.61
C THR A 101 2.85 -11.22 -43.92
N ASP A 102 1.61 -11.50 -43.54
CA ASP A 102 1.17 -12.70 -42.85
C ASP A 102 2.01 -13.05 -41.58
N PRO A 103 2.07 -12.13 -40.61
CA PRO A 103 2.97 -12.23 -39.48
C PRO A 103 2.53 -13.23 -38.40
N ILE A 104 1.30 -13.72 -38.49
CA ILE A 104 0.67 -14.58 -37.50
C ILE A 104 0.75 -16.03 -37.96
N LEU A 105 1.32 -16.90 -37.13
CA LEU A 105 1.28 -18.35 -37.25
C LEU A 105 0.45 -18.94 -36.12
N THR A 106 -0.63 -19.68 -36.45
CA THR A 106 -1.44 -20.41 -35.45
C THR A 106 -0.67 -21.62 -34.92
N SER A 107 0.27 -21.38 -34.02
CA SER A 107 1.26 -22.36 -33.55
C SER A 107 0.75 -23.30 -32.45
N GLY A 108 -0.37 -22.96 -31.79
CA GLY A 108 -0.94 -23.76 -30.71
C GLY A 108 -1.75 -24.97 -31.20
N GLY A 109 -1.96 -25.13 -32.51
CA GLY A 109 -2.81 -26.20 -33.09
C GLY A 109 -4.29 -25.85 -33.13
N ALA A 110 -5.09 -26.76 -33.70
CA ALA A 110 -6.55 -26.63 -33.76
C ALA A 110 -7.17 -26.52 -32.38
N GLY A 111 -8.13 -25.58 -32.20
CA GLY A 111 -8.80 -25.32 -30.93
C GLY A 111 -8.02 -24.41 -29.98
N SER A 112 -6.79 -23.97 -30.33
CA SER A 112 -5.94 -23.12 -29.51
C SER A 112 -5.96 -21.65 -29.99
N GLY A 113 -5.92 -20.71 -29.05
CA GLY A 113 -5.73 -19.29 -29.35
C GLY A 113 -4.25 -18.86 -29.36
N VAL A 114 -3.31 -19.77 -29.15
CA VAL A 114 -1.88 -19.44 -29.12
C VAL A 114 -1.33 -19.24 -30.53
N VAL A 115 -0.73 -18.09 -30.75
CA VAL A 115 -0.11 -17.72 -32.03
C VAL A 115 1.33 -17.28 -31.82
N THR A 116 2.18 -17.59 -32.82
CA THR A 116 3.52 -17.01 -32.95
C THR A 116 3.44 -15.79 -33.86
N VAL A 117 3.99 -14.69 -33.41
CA VAL A 117 4.04 -13.43 -34.14
C VAL A 117 5.46 -13.15 -34.56
N THR A 118 5.64 -12.76 -35.82
CA THR A 118 6.93 -12.35 -36.40
C THR A 118 6.95 -10.84 -36.64
N THR A 119 8.03 -10.17 -36.25
CA THR A 119 8.25 -8.74 -36.48
C THR A 119 9.33 -8.50 -37.51
N THR A 120 9.30 -7.33 -38.18
CA THR A 120 10.31 -6.94 -39.17
C THR A 120 11.67 -6.57 -38.56
N ALA A 121 11.65 -6.13 -37.28
CA ALA A 121 12.83 -5.72 -36.53
C ALA A 121 12.79 -6.32 -35.13
N ALA A 122 13.89 -6.28 -34.40
CA ALA A 122 13.96 -6.72 -33.02
C ALA A 122 12.94 -5.97 -32.15
N HIS A 123 12.05 -6.71 -31.49
CA HIS A 123 10.97 -6.13 -30.69
C HIS A 123 11.40 -5.74 -29.25
N GLY A 124 12.50 -6.28 -28.73
CA GLY A 124 13.05 -5.98 -27.41
C GLY A 124 12.10 -6.29 -26.25
N ALA A 125 11.05 -7.11 -26.46
CA ALA A 125 10.10 -7.48 -25.44
C ALA A 125 10.56 -8.71 -24.65
N ALA A 126 10.11 -8.82 -23.41
CA ALA A 126 10.33 -9.93 -22.52
C ALA A 126 9.00 -10.69 -22.26
N ILE A 127 9.11 -11.87 -21.66
CA ILE A 127 7.95 -12.64 -21.21
C ILE A 127 7.17 -11.84 -20.18
N GLY A 128 5.85 -11.75 -20.36
CA GLY A 128 4.94 -10.99 -19.52
C GLY A 128 4.74 -9.54 -19.96
N ASP A 129 5.52 -9.00 -20.90
CA ASP A 129 5.29 -7.70 -21.51
C ASP A 129 3.96 -7.68 -22.28
N PHE A 130 3.43 -6.48 -22.54
CA PHE A 130 2.18 -6.29 -23.25
C PHE A 130 2.40 -5.69 -24.63
N VAL A 131 1.65 -6.19 -25.59
CA VAL A 131 1.64 -5.72 -26.97
C VAL A 131 0.21 -5.53 -27.45
N THR A 132 -0.05 -4.44 -28.16
CA THR A 132 -1.33 -4.18 -28.81
C THR A 132 -1.15 -4.28 -30.31
N PHE A 133 -1.93 -5.16 -30.96
CA PHE A 133 -1.94 -5.23 -32.41
C PHE A 133 -3.04 -4.35 -32.99
N ALA A 134 -2.78 -3.85 -34.20
CA ALA A 134 -3.75 -3.12 -34.99
C ALA A 134 -3.61 -3.50 -36.47
N SER A 135 -4.70 -3.37 -37.22
CA SER A 135 -4.79 -3.59 -38.68
C SER A 135 -4.44 -5.02 -39.15
N LEU A 136 -4.53 -6.01 -38.23
CA LEU A 136 -4.43 -7.42 -38.61
C LEU A 136 -5.77 -7.91 -39.19
N THR A 137 -5.70 -8.81 -40.16
CA THR A 137 -6.86 -9.50 -40.75
C THR A 137 -7.05 -10.87 -40.08
N ALA A 138 -8.27 -11.41 -40.17
CA ALA A 138 -8.60 -12.72 -39.62
C ALA A 138 -7.74 -13.84 -40.23
N VAL A 139 -7.41 -14.86 -39.43
CA VAL A 139 -6.62 -16.02 -39.83
C VAL A 139 -7.09 -17.29 -39.12
N ASP A 140 -7.29 -18.38 -39.83
CA ASP A 140 -7.55 -19.71 -39.30
C ASP A 140 -8.65 -19.75 -38.20
N GLY A 141 -9.75 -19.01 -38.40
CA GLY A 141 -10.85 -18.95 -37.42
C GLY A 141 -10.68 -17.89 -36.34
N LEU A 142 -9.47 -17.33 -36.14
CA LEU A 142 -9.25 -16.18 -35.28
C LEU A 142 -9.79 -14.92 -35.94
N THR A 143 -10.67 -14.22 -35.24
CA THR A 143 -11.31 -12.99 -35.77
C THR A 143 -10.38 -11.79 -35.66
N THR A 144 -10.70 -10.71 -36.39
CA THR A 144 -10.00 -9.44 -36.26
C THR A 144 -10.08 -8.86 -34.85
N ALA A 145 -11.19 -9.11 -34.12
CA ALA A 145 -11.37 -8.69 -32.73
C ALA A 145 -10.52 -9.50 -31.76
N ASP A 146 -10.26 -10.78 -32.07
CA ASP A 146 -9.34 -11.60 -31.28
C ASP A 146 -7.89 -11.13 -31.42
N LEU A 147 -7.51 -10.68 -32.59
CA LEU A 147 -6.16 -10.27 -32.92
C LEU A 147 -5.89 -8.80 -32.53
N ASN A 148 -6.75 -7.85 -32.98
CA ASN A 148 -6.52 -6.41 -32.83
C ASN A 148 -6.92 -5.89 -31.45
N LYS A 149 -6.24 -6.37 -30.44
CA LYS A 149 -6.38 -5.94 -29.02
C LYS A 149 -5.05 -6.11 -28.32
N GLU A 150 -5.02 -5.82 -27.05
CA GLU A 150 -3.87 -6.04 -26.20
C GLU A 150 -3.70 -7.52 -25.82
N HIS A 151 -2.46 -7.99 -25.85
CA HIS A 151 -2.06 -9.34 -25.48
C HIS A 151 -0.82 -9.32 -24.56
N GLU A 152 -0.77 -10.28 -23.63
CA GLU A 152 0.41 -10.57 -22.82
C GLU A 152 1.33 -11.54 -23.59
N ILE A 153 2.62 -11.27 -23.61
CA ILE A 153 3.63 -12.09 -24.29
C ILE A 153 3.93 -13.34 -23.42
N LEU A 154 3.69 -14.50 -23.98
CA LEU A 154 3.86 -15.78 -23.29
C LEU A 154 5.29 -16.31 -23.36
N THR A 155 5.89 -16.27 -24.55
CA THR A 155 7.27 -16.71 -24.79
C THR A 155 7.97 -15.79 -25.81
N VAL A 156 9.29 -15.76 -25.74
CA VAL A 156 10.14 -15.01 -26.67
C VAL A 156 11.19 -15.95 -27.24
N PRO A 157 10.86 -16.72 -28.32
CA PRO A 157 11.78 -17.65 -28.94
C PRO A 157 13.00 -16.98 -29.61
N SER A 158 12.83 -15.76 -30.15
CA SER A 158 13.93 -14.99 -30.75
C SER A 158 13.72 -13.50 -30.57
N THR A 159 14.66 -12.69 -31.00
CA THR A 159 14.55 -11.22 -30.98
C THR A 159 13.47 -10.65 -31.90
N THR A 160 13.00 -11.44 -32.87
CA THR A 160 11.98 -11.05 -33.84
C THR A 160 10.71 -11.91 -33.78
N THR A 161 10.62 -12.88 -32.87
CA THR A 161 9.44 -13.74 -32.72
C THR A 161 9.04 -13.88 -31.26
N PHE A 162 7.74 -13.82 -31.02
CA PHE A 162 7.15 -14.05 -29.70
C PHE A 162 5.80 -14.74 -29.83
N THR A 163 5.27 -15.31 -28.73
CA THR A 163 3.94 -15.92 -28.73
C THR A 163 3.00 -15.16 -27.82
N VAL A 164 1.73 -15.13 -28.22
CA VAL A 164 0.62 -14.58 -27.42
C VAL A 164 -0.56 -15.54 -27.47
N ASN A 165 -1.46 -15.42 -26.48
CA ASN A 165 -2.76 -16.10 -26.53
C ASN A 165 -3.83 -15.07 -26.88
N THR A 166 -4.47 -15.24 -28.04
CA THR A 166 -5.52 -14.35 -28.54
C THR A 166 -6.86 -14.53 -27.80
N GLY A 167 -7.04 -15.66 -27.07
CA GLY A 167 -8.31 -16.05 -26.48
C GLY A 167 -9.35 -16.57 -27.47
N GLY A 168 -9.08 -16.49 -28.77
CA GLY A 168 -9.87 -17.12 -29.82
C GLY A 168 -9.52 -18.60 -30.00
N THR A 169 -10.07 -19.25 -31.02
CA THR A 169 -9.82 -20.65 -31.34
C THR A 169 -9.44 -20.82 -32.80
N ALA A 170 -8.25 -21.33 -33.06
CA ALA A 170 -7.81 -21.70 -34.40
C ALA A 170 -8.59 -22.92 -34.93
N THR A 171 -8.99 -22.91 -36.21
CA THR A 171 -9.78 -24.00 -36.82
C THR A 171 -8.91 -25.22 -37.11
N THR A 172 -7.74 -25.00 -37.73
CA THR A 172 -6.88 -26.12 -38.18
C THR A 172 -5.52 -26.12 -37.51
N GLY A 173 -4.97 -24.95 -37.16
CA GLY A 173 -3.63 -24.76 -36.65
C GLY A 173 -2.54 -24.80 -37.74
N ALA A 174 -1.35 -24.29 -37.43
CA ALA A 174 -0.20 -24.19 -38.33
C ALA A 174 -0.46 -23.41 -39.65
N VAL A 175 -1.35 -22.41 -39.58
CA VAL A 175 -1.68 -21.53 -40.71
C VAL A 175 -1.00 -20.15 -40.51
N ASN A 176 -0.36 -19.64 -41.55
CA ASN A 176 0.13 -18.28 -41.61
C ASN A 176 -0.94 -17.33 -42.16
N GLY A 177 -0.99 -16.11 -41.64
CA GLY A 177 -1.92 -15.08 -42.06
C GLY A 177 -1.77 -13.79 -41.25
N GLY A 178 -2.79 -12.95 -41.29
CA GLY A 178 -2.82 -11.67 -40.56
C GLY A 178 -2.72 -10.44 -41.45
N GLY A 179 -2.46 -10.63 -42.78
CA GLY A 179 -2.41 -9.56 -43.78
C GLY A 179 -1.08 -8.85 -43.83
N SER A 180 -1.03 -7.68 -44.52
CA SER A 180 0.22 -6.98 -44.88
C SER A 180 0.42 -5.60 -44.24
N SER A 181 -0.54 -5.14 -43.41
CA SER A 181 -0.53 -3.78 -42.85
C SER A 181 -0.61 -3.74 -41.33
N GLY A 182 -0.34 -4.88 -40.69
CA GLY A 182 -0.38 -4.98 -39.23
C GLY A 182 0.71 -4.21 -38.52
N THR A 183 0.40 -3.69 -37.35
CA THR A 183 1.35 -3.07 -36.42
C THR A 183 1.29 -3.71 -35.04
N ALA A 184 2.44 -3.68 -34.34
CA ALA A 184 2.58 -4.13 -32.95
C ALA A 184 3.12 -2.98 -32.10
N ALA A 185 2.30 -2.45 -31.22
CA ALA A 185 2.69 -1.42 -30.25
C ALA A 185 3.05 -2.08 -28.93
N PHE A 186 4.32 -2.05 -28.56
CA PHE A 186 4.85 -2.61 -27.32
C PHE A 186 4.79 -1.59 -26.21
N GLN A 187 4.19 -1.95 -25.10
CA GLN A 187 4.23 -1.14 -23.88
C GLN A 187 5.64 -1.21 -23.25
N ILE A 188 5.90 -0.32 -22.30
CA ILE A 188 7.12 -0.42 -21.47
C ILE A 188 7.18 -1.80 -20.80
N SER A 189 8.38 -2.35 -20.71
CA SER A 189 8.55 -3.69 -20.12
C SER A 189 8.06 -3.75 -18.66
N ILE A 190 7.48 -4.88 -18.28
CA ILE A 190 7.08 -5.11 -16.90
C ILE A 190 8.27 -5.09 -15.94
N GLY A 191 8.00 -4.79 -14.67
CA GLY A 191 9.01 -4.82 -13.60
C GLY A 191 8.86 -6.03 -12.69
N LEU A 192 9.72 -6.09 -11.68
CA LEU A 192 9.64 -7.12 -10.64
C LEU A 192 8.57 -6.76 -9.60
N ASN A 193 7.81 -7.76 -9.16
CA ASN A 193 6.87 -7.63 -8.04
C ASN A 193 7.54 -7.80 -6.66
N SER A 194 8.77 -8.28 -6.63
CA SER A 194 9.53 -8.47 -5.39
C SER A 194 11.01 -8.18 -5.66
N THR A 195 11.69 -7.64 -4.67
CA THR A 195 13.14 -7.43 -4.72
C THR A 195 13.86 -8.78 -4.77
N ILE A 196 14.78 -8.94 -5.71
CA ILE A 196 15.67 -10.09 -5.82
C ILE A 196 17.00 -9.68 -5.23
N LEU A 197 17.34 -10.25 -4.08
CA LEU A 197 18.61 -9.96 -3.42
C LEU A 197 19.80 -10.38 -4.29
N GLY A 198 20.84 -9.56 -4.29
CA GLY A 198 22.12 -9.85 -4.95
C GLY A 198 22.79 -11.08 -4.37
N PRO A 199 23.82 -11.64 -5.04
CA PRO A 199 24.64 -12.71 -4.50
C PRO A 199 25.56 -12.17 -3.40
N GLY A 200 25.76 -12.94 -2.33
CA GLY A 200 26.67 -12.58 -1.25
C GLY A 200 26.32 -13.22 0.09
N TRP A 201 27.19 -13.04 1.07
CA TRP A 201 26.97 -13.48 2.45
C TRP A 201 25.78 -12.69 3.04
N GLY A 202 24.73 -13.39 3.46
CA GLY A 202 23.50 -12.77 3.96
C GLY A 202 22.43 -12.47 2.90
N ALA A 203 22.65 -12.77 1.63
CA ALA A 203 21.72 -12.51 0.52
C ALA A 203 20.58 -13.55 0.40
N GLY A 204 20.06 -14.07 1.49
CA GLY A 204 18.94 -15.03 1.50
C GLY A 204 19.32 -16.43 1.96
N THR A 205 18.47 -17.42 1.68
CA THR A 205 18.66 -18.81 2.11
C THR A 205 19.87 -19.47 1.47
N TRP A 206 20.59 -20.29 2.23
CA TRP A 206 21.67 -21.13 1.73
C TRP A 206 21.18 -22.04 0.58
N GLY A 207 21.92 -22.05 -0.53
CA GLY A 207 21.58 -22.86 -1.70
C GLY A 207 20.76 -22.16 -2.78
N ARG A 208 20.52 -20.85 -2.67
CA ARG A 208 19.80 -20.07 -3.68
C ARG A 208 20.48 -20.05 -5.05
N PHE A 209 21.81 -20.14 -5.08
CA PHE A 209 22.61 -20.32 -6.30
C PHE A 209 23.55 -21.50 -6.10
N THR A 210 23.72 -22.34 -7.13
CA THR A 210 24.70 -23.41 -7.08
C THR A 210 26.11 -22.84 -7.12
N TRP A 211 27.07 -23.49 -6.46
CA TRP A 211 28.50 -23.15 -6.52
C TRP A 211 28.97 -23.07 -7.99
N GLY A 212 29.48 -21.90 -8.36
CA GLY A 212 29.96 -21.66 -9.73
C GLY A 212 28.89 -21.18 -10.72
N SER A 213 27.61 -21.08 -10.35
CA SER A 213 26.66 -20.37 -11.16
C SER A 213 26.80 -18.86 -10.89
N GLY A 214 26.97 -18.06 -11.93
CA GLY A 214 26.84 -16.60 -11.84
C GLY A 214 25.47 -16.21 -11.27
N ALA A 215 25.40 -15.09 -10.58
CA ALA A 215 24.13 -14.48 -10.23
C ALA A 215 23.26 -14.38 -11.51
N GLY A 216 22.01 -14.83 -11.44
CA GLY A 216 21.10 -14.63 -12.55
C GLY A 216 21.02 -13.14 -12.91
N SER A 217 20.74 -12.82 -14.16
CA SER A 217 20.68 -11.43 -14.68
C SER A 217 19.76 -10.50 -13.88
N LEU A 218 18.86 -11.04 -13.06
CA LEU A 218 17.94 -10.28 -12.21
C LEU A 218 18.43 -10.13 -10.75
N ALA A 219 19.58 -10.69 -10.38
CA ALA A 219 20.09 -10.59 -9.02
C ALA A 219 20.47 -9.15 -8.66
N GLY A 220 20.00 -8.67 -7.51
CA GLY A 220 20.21 -7.30 -7.07
C GLY A 220 19.20 -6.28 -7.62
N GLN A 221 18.20 -6.72 -8.38
CA GLN A 221 17.15 -5.81 -8.85
C GLN A 221 16.06 -5.60 -7.78
N THR A 222 15.65 -4.36 -7.63
CA THR A 222 14.53 -3.97 -6.76
C THR A 222 13.18 -4.20 -7.44
N LEU A 223 12.12 -4.32 -6.65
CA LEU A 223 10.76 -4.33 -7.20
C LEU A 223 10.47 -3.00 -7.91
N ARG A 224 9.59 -3.04 -8.90
CA ARG A 224 9.14 -1.82 -9.58
C ARG A 224 8.23 -1.01 -8.68
N LEU A 225 8.63 0.22 -8.42
CA LEU A 225 7.81 1.24 -7.79
C LEU A 225 7.54 2.38 -8.77
N TRP A 226 6.37 2.94 -8.66
CA TRP A 226 5.98 4.17 -9.32
C TRP A 226 5.84 5.28 -8.29
N PHE A 227 6.09 6.50 -8.74
CA PHE A 227 5.73 7.72 -8.03
C PHE A 227 5.01 8.64 -9.01
N ALA A 228 4.10 9.44 -8.51
CA ALA A 228 3.38 10.42 -9.31
C ALA A 228 3.07 11.66 -8.48
N ASP A 229 2.94 12.78 -9.17
CA ASP A 229 2.48 14.05 -8.61
C ASP A 229 1.82 14.87 -9.72
N ASP A 230 0.91 15.74 -9.38
CA ASP A 230 0.19 16.57 -10.34
C ASP A 230 0.95 17.86 -10.66
N PHE A 231 0.94 18.26 -11.94
CA PHE A 231 1.46 19.53 -12.43
C PHE A 231 0.34 20.37 -13.03
N GLY A 232 -0.45 20.98 -12.15
CA GLY A 232 -1.70 21.62 -12.52
C GLY A 232 -2.82 20.60 -12.71
N GLU A 233 -3.27 20.36 -13.93
CA GLU A 233 -4.23 19.30 -14.25
C GLU A 233 -3.60 18.04 -14.84
N ASP A 234 -2.32 18.16 -15.25
CA ASP A 234 -1.56 17.08 -15.85
C ASP A 234 -0.85 16.22 -14.81
N LEU A 235 -0.53 14.99 -15.17
CA LEU A 235 0.13 14.06 -14.27
C LEU A 235 1.57 13.81 -14.69
N LEU A 236 2.50 14.00 -13.77
CA LEU A 236 3.87 13.51 -13.85
C LEU A 236 4.00 12.20 -13.09
N CYS A 237 4.58 11.19 -13.72
CA CYS A 237 4.89 9.95 -13.03
C CYS A 237 6.25 9.41 -13.43
N ASN A 238 6.91 8.69 -12.52
CA ASN A 238 8.19 8.06 -12.83
C ASN A 238 8.28 6.64 -12.27
N ILE A 239 9.06 5.81 -12.93
CA ILE A 239 9.54 4.56 -12.37
C ILE A 239 10.72 4.88 -11.45
N ALA A 240 10.75 4.31 -10.25
CA ALA A 240 11.91 4.44 -9.38
C ALA A 240 13.18 4.00 -10.10
N ASP A 241 14.19 4.86 -10.13
CA ASP A 241 15.45 4.71 -10.87
C ASP A 241 15.26 4.55 -12.39
N GLY A 242 14.20 5.14 -12.93
CA GLY A 242 13.86 5.07 -14.35
C GLY A 242 13.31 6.38 -14.90
N ASN A 243 12.71 6.29 -16.08
CA ASN A 243 12.23 7.41 -16.84
C ASN A 243 11.07 8.15 -16.16
N ILE A 244 10.94 9.43 -16.54
CA ILE A 244 9.83 10.31 -16.18
C ILE A 244 8.85 10.36 -17.34
N TYR A 245 7.56 10.24 -17.04
CA TYR A 245 6.47 10.26 -18.00
C TYR A 245 5.49 11.39 -17.65
N TYR A 246 4.82 11.85 -18.68
CA TYR A 246 3.82 12.90 -18.61
C TYR A 246 2.51 12.43 -19.24
N TRP A 247 1.41 12.64 -18.54
CA TRP A 247 0.06 12.42 -19.05
C TRP A 247 -0.67 13.76 -19.12
N ASP A 248 -1.21 14.07 -20.29
CA ASP A 248 -1.86 15.33 -20.63
C ASP A 248 -3.38 15.20 -20.45
N ALA A 249 -3.93 16.00 -19.55
CA ALA A 249 -5.35 16.02 -19.23
C ALA A 249 -6.22 16.63 -20.34
N THR A 250 -5.64 17.43 -21.25
CA THR A 250 -6.39 18.01 -22.39
C THR A 250 -6.81 16.96 -23.42
N GLY A 251 -6.20 15.77 -23.35
CA GLY A 251 -6.57 14.62 -24.15
C GLY A 251 -7.81 13.89 -23.61
N THR A 252 -7.98 12.65 -24.01
CA THR A 252 -8.96 11.76 -23.40
C THR A 252 -8.33 11.04 -22.22
N THR A 253 -9.11 10.69 -21.20
CA THR A 253 -8.65 9.92 -20.03
C THR A 253 -7.94 8.62 -20.42
N ASN A 254 -8.24 8.09 -21.60
CA ASN A 254 -7.64 6.88 -22.17
C ASN A 254 -6.33 7.16 -22.95
N SER A 255 -5.84 8.40 -23.00
CA SER A 255 -4.58 8.74 -23.65
C SER A 255 -3.41 8.12 -22.89
N ARG A 256 -2.42 7.60 -23.63
CA ARG A 256 -1.23 7.00 -23.02
C ARG A 256 -0.28 8.08 -22.51
N ALA A 257 0.32 7.87 -21.35
CA ALA A 257 1.42 8.70 -20.89
C ALA A 257 2.62 8.58 -21.85
N VAL A 258 3.36 9.67 -22.01
CA VAL A 258 4.52 9.76 -22.92
C VAL A 258 5.79 10.11 -22.14
N LEU A 259 6.95 9.82 -22.69
CA LEU A 259 8.22 10.22 -22.08
C LEU A 259 8.29 11.75 -21.99
N LEU A 260 8.61 12.29 -20.82
CA LEU A 260 8.71 13.74 -20.60
C LEU A 260 9.77 14.37 -21.52
N ASN A 261 10.89 13.68 -21.75
CA ASN A 261 11.96 14.16 -22.65
C ASN A 261 11.59 14.10 -24.14
N SER A 262 10.46 13.50 -24.52
CA SER A 262 9.96 13.47 -25.91
C SER A 262 8.98 14.60 -26.23
N LEU A 263 8.58 15.37 -25.24
CA LEU A 263 7.67 16.49 -25.44
C LEU A 263 8.36 17.64 -26.16
N SER A 264 7.56 18.40 -26.89
CA SER A 264 8.06 19.61 -27.60
C SER A 264 8.59 20.62 -26.58
N GLY A 265 9.79 21.13 -26.82
CA GLY A 265 10.46 22.07 -25.90
C GLY A 265 11.21 21.41 -24.75
N ALA A 266 11.26 20.09 -24.69
CA ALA A 266 12.03 19.39 -23.69
C ALA A 266 13.53 19.64 -23.83
N SER A 267 14.19 20.07 -22.75
CA SER A 267 15.62 20.34 -22.71
C SER A 267 16.23 19.73 -21.44
N ASP A 268 17.25 18.90 -21.61
CA ASP A 268 18.02 18.25 -20.50
C ASP A 268 17.16 17.60 -19.42
N VAL A 269 15.96 17.12 -19.75
CA VAL A 269 15.08 16.38 -18.84
C VAL A 269 15.83 15.16 -18.29
N PRO A 270 15.79 14.88 -16.96
CA PRO A 270 16.38 13.68 -16.42
C PRO A 270 15.80 12.41 -17.05
N THR A 271 16.67 11.51 -17.48
CA THR A 271 16.29 10.21 -18.07
C THR A 271 16.19 9.10 -17.02
N SER A 272 16.65 9.39 -15.80
CA SER A 272 16.56 8.49 -14.65
C SER A 272 16.36 9.32 -13.39
N ALA A 273 15.40 8.94 -12.56
CA ALA A 273 15.17 9.55 -11.26
C ALA A 273 14.60 8.53 -10.27
N ARG A 274 15.01 8.63 -9.00
CA ARG A 274 14.40 7.82 -7.91
C ARG A 274 12.95 8.22 -7.69
N LYS A 275 12.69 9.51 -7.54
CA LYS A 275 11.36 10.06 -7.29
C LYS A 275 11.22 11.44 -7.92
N VAL A 276 10.01 11.74 -8.39
CA VAL A 276 9.62 13.07 -8.87
C VAL A 276 8.56 13.63 -7.94
N LEU A 277 8.65 14.92 -7.62
CA LEU A 277 7.63 15.70 -6.92
C LEU A 277 7.48 17.06 -7.59
N VAL A 278 6.32 17.67 -7.44
CA VAL A 278 6.04 19.04 -7.86
C VAL A 278 6.02 19.95 -6.63
N SER A 279 6.72 21.08 -6.68
CA SER A 279 6.58 22.12 -5.68
C SER A 279 5.34 22.95 -5.98
N GLU A 280 4.28 22.79 -5.15
CA GLU A 280 3.00 23.50 -5.36
C GLU A 280 3.13 25.02 -5.29
N VAL A 281 3.97 25.53 -4.39
CA VAL A 281 4.12 26.96 -4.15
C VAL A 281 4.79 27.64 -5.34
N ASP A 282 5.81 27.00 -5.91
CA ASP A 282 6.71 27.58 -6.88
C ASP A 282 6.58 26.95 -8.27
N ARG A 283 5.79 25.87 -8.37
CA ARG A 283 5.50 25.14 -9.60
C ARG A 283 6.76 24.72 -10.36
N HIS A 284 7.74 24.18 -9.63
CA HIS A 284 8.89 23.48 -10.19
C HIS A 284 8.67 21.98 -10.09
N VAL A 285 9.15 21.25 -11.07
CA VAL A 285 9.26 19.78 -10.98
C VAL A 285 10.63 19.46 -10.42
N LEU A 286 10.69 18.69 -9.34
CA LEU A 286 11.95 18.24 -8.73
C LEU A 286 12.15 16.75 -8.99
N ALA A 287 13.33 16.38 -9.45
CA ALA A 287 13.77 15.00 -9.63
C ALA A 287 14.87 14.68 -8.60
N PHE A 288 14.62 13.70 -7.76
CA PHE A 288 15.50 13.27 -6.67
C PHE A 288 16.28 12.03 -7.07
N GLY A 289 17.60 11.99 -6.76
CA GLY A 289 18.47 10.89 -7.13
C GLY A 289 18.45 10.66 -8.63
N CYS A 290 18.81 11.66 -9.43
CA CYS A 290 18.69 11.65 -10.88
C CYS A 290 20.05 11.72 -11.58
N ASN A 291 20.05 11.53 -12.90
CA ASN A 291 21.28 11.66 -13.68
C ASN A 291 21.66 13.13 -13.91
N PRO A 292 22.96 13.48 -13.87
CA PRO A 292 23.46 14.79 -14.25
C PRO A 292 23.20 15.11 -15.73
N ILE A 293 23.21 16.39 -16.09
CA ILE A 293 23.13 16.84 -17.49
C ILE A 293 24.25 16.21 -18.30
N GLY A 294 23.91 15.64 -19.45
CA GLY A 294 24.86 15.01 -20.35
C GLY A 294 25.37 13.62 -19.91
N SER A 295 24.89 13.08 -18.80
CA SER A 295 25.22 11.72 -18.36
C SER A 295 23.99 10.82 -18.39
N ALA A 296 24.19 9.55 -18.71
CA ALA A 296 23.20 8.50 -18.54
C ALA A 296 23.27 7.83 -17.15
N ASP A 297 24.39 7.99 -16.45
CA ASP A 297 24.60 7.40 -15.14
C ASP A 297 23.91 8.25 -14.07
N GLN A 298 23.15 7.61 -13.20
CA GLN A 298 22.41 8.23 -12.11
C GLN A 298 23.38 8.60 -10.97
N ASP A 299 23.28 9.83 -10.45
CA ASP A 299 23.87 10.20 -9.16
C ASP A 299 22.79 10.09 -8.07
N PRO A 300 22.89 9.13 -7.16
CA PRO A 300 21.83 8.85 -6.18
C PRO A 300 21.61 9.97 -5.15
N LEU A 301 22.46 11.00 -5.10
CA LEU A 301 22.34 12.16 -4.19
C LEU A 301 22.01 13.47 -4.92
N LEU A 302 21.93 13.46 -6.25
CA LEU A 302 21.65 14.65 -7.04
C LEU A 302 20.15 14.97 -7.03
N ILE A 303 19.82 16.23 -6.86
CA ILE A 303 18.47 16.79 -7.02
C ILE A 303 18.53 17.78 -8.14
N ARG A 304 17.67 17.65 -9.15
CA ARG A 304 17.50 18.63 -10.23
C ARG A 304 16.08 19.13 -10.24
N TRP A 305 15.89 20.36 -10.69
CA TRP A 305 14.56 20.94 -10.86
C TRP A 305 14.42 21.66 -12.18
N SER A 306 13.19 21.65 -12.70
CA SER A 306 12.81 22.35 -13.91
C SER A 306 12.75 23.86 -13.69
N SER A 307 12.66 24.63 -14.76
CA SER A 307 12.27 26.03 -14.69
C SER A 307 10.86 26.18 -14.13
N GLN A 308 10.60 27.30 -13.45
CA GLN A 308 9.28 27.61 -12.87
C GLN A 308 8.17 27.52 -13.93
N GLU A 309 7.05 26.92 -13.58
CA GLU A 309 5.87 26.70 -14.43
C GLU A 309 6.15 25.95 -15.75
N SER A 310 7.27 25.24 -15.83
CA SER A 310 7.63 24.41 -16.97
C SER A 310 8.01 23.01 -16.52
N ALA A 311 7.34 21.99 -17.03
CA ALA A 311 7.73 20.61 -16.79
C ALA A 311 8.89 20.16 -17.70
N THR A 312 9.16 20.88 -18.78
CA THR A 312 10.05 20.44 -19.88
C THR A 312 11.41 21.15 -19.92
N ASP A 313 11.55 22.35 -19.34
CA ASP A 313 12.79 23.13 -19.35
C ASP A 313 13.67 22.82 -18.11
N TRP A 314 14.72 22.02 -18.31
CA TRP A 314 15.66 21.58 -17.26
C TRP A 314 17.10 22.07 -17.49
N THR A 315 17.33 22.86 -18.52
CA THR A 315 18.66 23.43 -18.81
C THR A 315 18.88 24.70 -18.00
N PRO A 316 19.81 24.76 -17.03
CA PRO A 316 20.09 25.98 -16.28
C PRO A 316 20.62 27.09 -17.19
N THR A 317 19.98 28.25 -17.15
CA THR A 317 20.39 29.45 -17.92
C THR A 317 20.35 30.68 -17.02
N ALA A 318 20.92 31.79 -17.46
CA ALA A 318 20.88 33.05 -16.75
C ALA A 318 19.47 33.67 -16.65
N THR A 319 18.51 33.18 -17.41
CA THR A 319 17.17 33.76 -17.57
C THR A 319 16.05 32.86 -17.05
N ASN A 320 16.33 31.61 -16.69
CA ASN A 320 15.37 30.69 -16.11
C ASN A 320 15.74 30.31 -14.66
N THR A 321 14.91 29.49 -14.02
CA THR A 321 15.09 29.06 -12.64
C THR A 321 15.48 27.58 -12.54
N ALA A 322 15.72 26.89 -13.66
CA ALA A 322 16.20 25.51 -13.65
C ALA A 322 17.57 25.40 -12.95
N GLY A 323 17.81 24.29 -12.27
CA GLY A 323 19.06 24.11 -11.56
C GLY A 323 19.22 22.73 -10.98
N ASP A 324 20.31 22.56 -10.24
CA ASP A 324 20.62 21.33 -9.54
C ASP A 324 21.36 21.61 -8.24
N LEU A 325 21.33 20.63 -7.36
CA LEU A 325 22.16 20.57 -6.16
C LEU A 325 22.39 19.11 -5.76
N ARG A 326 23.53 18.86 -5.13
CA ARG A 326 23.86 17.53 -4.63
C ARG A 326 23.88 17.54 -3.12
N LEU A 327 23.21 16.56 -2.48
CA LEU A 327 23.26 16.38 -1.03
C LEU A 327 24.68 16.03 -0.59
N SER A 328 25.10 16.57 0.53
CA SER A 328 26.47 16.40 1.05
C SER A 328 26.65 15.14 1.89
N GLN A 329 25.56 14.50 2.33
CA GLN A 329 25.59 13.33 3.20
C GLN A 329 24.54 12.31 2.74
N GLY A 330 24.84 11.03 2.96
CA GLY A 330 24.08 9.89 2.50
C GLY A 330 24.78 9.15 1.38
N SER A 331 24.26 7.97 1.05
CA SER A 331 24.70 7.17 -0.10
C SER A 331 23.71 7.23 -1.24
N GLU A 332 22.42 7.27 -0.90
CA GLU A 332 21.33 7.38 -1.87
C GLU A 332 20.11 8.06 -1.25
N ILE A 333 19.33 8.75 -2.05
CA ILE A 333 18.03 9.29 -1.68
C ILE A 333 17.02 8.14 -1.71
N MET A 334 16.36 7.90 -0.57
CA MET A 334 15.32 6.88 -0.45
C MET A 334 13.95 7.38 -0.89
N THR A 335 13.57 8.57 -0.43
CA THR A 335 12.29 9.20 -0.74
C THR A 335 12.30 10.69 -0.39
N ALA A 336 11.28 11.39 -0.88
CA ALA A 336 10.99 12.77 -0.52
C ALA A 336 9.49 12.94 -0.24
N VAL A 337 9.13 13.79 0.70
CA VAL A 337 7.74 14.11 1.06
C VAL A 337 7.57 15.61 1.17
N ARG A 338 6.55 16.14 0.53
CA ARG A 338 6.20 17.55 0.53
C ARG A 338 5.42 17.91 1.79
N THR A 339 5.74 19.07 2.35
CA THR A 339 4.94 19.79 3.34
C THR A 339 4.62 21.19 2.80
N SER A 340 3.78 21.95 3.48
CA SER A 340 3.42 23.32 3.04
C SER A 340 4.63 24.29 2.96
N ARG A 341 5.74 23.99 3.64
CA ARG A 341 6.88 24.92 3.78
C ARG A 341 8.18 24.41 3.17
N GLN A 342 8.32 23.09 3.04
CA GLN A 342 9.57 22.45 2.63
C GLN A 342 9.33 21.03 2.14
N ILE A 343 10.29 20.50 1.43
CA ILE A 343 10.33 19.11 1.05
C ILE A 343 11.32 18.40 1.96
N LEU A 344 10.87 17.39 2.67
CA LEU A 344 11.72 16.52 3.47
C LEU A 344 12.29 15.41 2.59
N VAL A 345 13.60 15.23 2.61
CA VAL A 345 14.32 14.26 1.78
C VAL A 345 15.10 13.32 2.67
N TRP A 346 14.73 12.05 2.65
CA TRP A 346 15.45 10.98 3.35
C TRP A 346 16.50 10.37 2.44
N THR A 347 17.71 10.28 2.97
CA THR A 347 18.73 9.37 2.44
C THR A 347 18.66 8.04 3.21
N ASP A 348 19.58 7.14 2.94
CA ASP A 348 19.73 5.88 3.66
C ASP A 348 19.96 6.05 5.18
N HIS A 349 20.49 7.20 5.64
CA HIS A 349 20.76 7.46 7.07
C HIS A 349 20.57 8.90 7.54
N THR A 350 20.26 9.86 6.65
CA THR A 350 20.07 11.28 7.03
C THR A 350 18.72 11.81 6.56
N LEU A 351 18.26 12.88 7.21
CA LEU A 351 17.11 13.65 6.79
C LEU A 351 17.52 15.08 6.47
N HIS A 352 17.19 15.52 5.27
CA HIS A 352 17.42 16.89 4.79
C HIS A 352 16.10 17.61 4.56
N SER A 353 16.12 18.93 4.63
CA SER A 353 15.06 19.78 4.09
C SER A 353 15.53 20.44 2.81
N VAL A 354 14.64 20.53 1.82
CA VAL A 354 14.79 21.32 0.61
C VAL A 354 13.75 22.43 0.67
N GLN A 355 14.19 23.67 0.56
CA GLN A 355 13.32 24.85 0.66
C GLN A 355 13.54 25.77 -0.53
N PHE A 356 12.46 26.36 -1.01
CA PHE A 356 12.54 27.45 -1.98
C PHE A 356 13.10 28.70 -1.31
N THR A 357 14.22 29.20 -1.81
CA THR A 357 14.91 30.38 -1.28
C THR A 357 14.82 31.58 -2.23
N GLY A 358 14.31 31.36 -3.44
CA GLY A 358 14.29 32.39 -4.48
C GLY A 358 15.64 32.64 -5.13
N ALA A 359 15.64 33.51 -6.13
CA ALA A 359 16.86 33.87 -6.86
C ALA A 359 17.93 34.46 -5.93
N PRO A 360 19.24 34.17 -6.12
CA PRO A 360 19.79 33.45 -7.29
C PRO A 360 19.86 31.90 -7.13
N TYR A 361 19.61 31.35 -5.96
CA TYR A 361 19.87 29.94 -5.67
C TYR A 361 18.64 29.02 -5.86
N VAL A 362 17.45 29.58 -6.03
CA VAL A 362 16.15 28.91 -6.23
C VAL A 362 15.81 27.95 -5.09
N PHE A 363 16.57 26.87 -4.89
CA PHE A 363 16.41 25.95 -3.76
C PHE A 363 17.67 25.86 -2.92
N GLY A 364 17.48 25.73 -1.63
CA GLY A 364 18.54 25.48 -0.64
C GLY A 364 18.25 24.21 0.16
N THR A 365 19.31 23.58 0.69
CA THR A 365 19.19 22.41 1.55
C THR A 365 19.76 22.65 2.92
N ALA A 366 19.18 22.01 3.91
CA ALA A 366 19.72 21.94 5.27
C ALA A 366 19.63 20.51 5.79
N LEU A 367 20.69 20.05 6.47
CA LEU A 367 20.65 18.81 7.22
C LEU A 367 19.81 19.01 8.48
N LEU A 368 18.74 18.23 8.63
CA LEU A 368 17.86 18.28 9.80
C LEU A 368 18.30 17.27 10.87
N ALA A 369 18.69 16.08 10.47
CA ALA A 369 19.19 15.06 11.38
C ALA A 369 20.11 14.06 10.68
N ASP A 370 21.04 13.54 11.45
CA ASP A 370 21.89 12.41 11.12
C ASP A 370 21.40 11.17 11.85
N ASN A 371 21.70 9.98 11.30
CA ASN A 371 21.32 8.69 11.84
C ASN A 371 19.79 8.47 12.01
N VAL A 372 19.00 9.11 11.18
CA VAL A 372 17.55 8.89 11.07
C VAL A 372 17.26 8.08 9.81
N ARG A 373 17.00 6.80 10.00
CA ARG A 373 16.76 5.87 8.90
C ARG A 373 15.27 5.75 8.60
N ILE A 374 14.95 5.49 7.35
CA ILE A 374 13.59 5.18 6.90
C ILE A 374 13.50 3.70 6.52
N ALA A 375 12.38 3.03 6.82
CA ALA A 375 12.23 1.60 6.57
C ALA A 375 12.02 1.28 5.08
N GLY A 376 11.45 2.20 4.32
CA GLY A 376 11.19 2.03 2.89
C GLY A 376 10.77 3.33 2.23
N PRO A 377 10.62 3.37 0.90
CA PRO A 377 10.37 4.61 0.17
C PRO A 377 8.95 5.17 0.36
N ASN A 378 7.97 4.35 0.72
CA ASN A 378 6.55 4.74 0.84
C ASN A 378 6.04 4.78 2.29
N VAL A 379 6.92 4.72 3.30
CA VAL A 379 6.51 4.67 4.72
C VAL A 379 6.45 6.03 5.41
N ALA A 380 6.67 7.11 4.68
CA ALA A 380 6.53 8.48 5.15
C ALA A 380 5.29 9.14 4.54
N ILE A 381 4.53 9.82 5.36
CA ILE A 381 3.29 10.51 4.97
C ILE A 381 3.16 11.85 5.66
N SER A 382 2.66 12.84 4.92
CA SER A 382 2.33 14.18 5.45
C SER A 382 0.83 14.26 5.73
N VAL A 383 0.46 14.67 6.93
CA VAL A 383 -0.93 14.88 7.35
C VAL A 383 -1.00 16.19 8.14
N ASN A 384 -1.71 17.19 7.63
CA ASN A 384 -1.86 18.50 8.27
C ASN A 384 -0.49 19.14 8.67
N ASP A 385 0.46 19.13 7.75
CA ASP A 385 1.85 19.60 7.96
C ASP A 385 2.70 18.84 8.99
N LEU A 386 2.14 17.81 9.60
CA LEU A 386 2.90 16.83 10.38
C LEU A 386 3.38 15.72 9.45
N VAL A 387 4.63 15.33 9.55
CA VAL A 387 5.14 14.20 8.77
C VAL A 387 5.46 13.04 9.70
N PHE A 388 4.84 11.92 9.42
CA PHE A 388 5.02 10.67 10.16
C PHE A 388 5.77 9.68 9.29
N TRP A 389 6.71 8.92 9.88
CA TRP A 389 7.37 7.83 9.15
C TRP A 389 7.77 6.68 10.06
N MET A 390 7.83 5.51 9.44
CA MET A 390 8.38 4.31 10.04
C MET A 390 9.88 4.25 9.74
N GLY A 391 10.68 4.26 10.78
CA GLY A 391 12.12 3.99 10.70
C GLY A 391 12.40 2.49 10.74
N GLN A 392 13.67 2.11 10.90
CA GLN A 392 14.06 0.70 11.00
C GLN A 392 13.78 0.08 12.38
N GLU A 393 13.72 0.90 13.43
CA GLU A 393 13.53 0.45 14.82
C GLU A 393 12.50 1.29 15.61
N ASN A 394 12.07 2.43 15.08
CA ASN A 394 11.17 3.36 15.74
C ASN A 394 10.27 4.06 14.74
N PHE A 395 9.17 4.63 15.25
CA PHE A 395 8.34 5.57 14.51
C PHE A 395 8.72 7.00 14.88
N TYR A 396 8.62 7.90 13.95
CA TYR A 396 9.02 9.29 14.09
C TYR A 396 7.94 10.26 13.63
N LEU A 397 7.99 11.46 14.19
CA LEU A 397 7.17 12.61 13.83
C LEU A 397 8.08 13.80 13.56
N PHE A 398 7.74 14.57 12.54
CA PHE A 398 8.28 15.89 12.28
C PHE A 398 7.15 16.93 12.37
N ASP A 399 7.27 17.87 13.31
CA ASP A 399 6.39 19.03 13.53
C ASP A 399 7.16 20.35 13.43
N GLY A 400 8.30 20.35 12.73
CA GLY A 400 9.36 21.35 12.76
C GLY A 400 10.57 20.87 13.56
N ARG A 401 10.43 19.78 14.33
CA ARG A 401 11.50 19.04 15.00
C ARG A 401 11.29 17.55 14.81
N ILE A 402 12.36 16.79 14.80
CA ILE A 402 12.30 15.34 14.70
C ILE A 402 12.14 14.76 16.11
N GLN A 403 11.09 13.97 16.30
CA GLN A 403 10.78 13.33 17.57
C GLN A 403 10.47 11.84 17.35
N PRO A 404 11.07 10.94 18.13
CA PRO A 404 10.61 9.56 18.18
C PRO A 404 9.24 9.53 18.84
N ILE A 405 8.31 8.76 18.28
CA ILE A 405 6.97 8.55 18.86
C ILE A 405 7.05 7.38 19.82
N PRO A 406 6.74 7.56 21.13
CA PRO A 406 6.64 6.44 22.05
C PRO A 406 5.62 5.42 21.54
N CYS A 407 6.03 4.17 21.36
CA CYS A 407 5.20 3.12 20.77
C CYS A 407 5.00 1.96 21.75
N SER A 408 3.77 1.70 22.13
CA SER A 408 3.41 0.63 23.06
C SER A 408 3.37 -0.77 22.41
N VAL A 409 3.64 -0.86 21.11
CA VAL A 409 3.67 -2.11 20.33
C VAL A 409 4.94 -2.23 19.48
N ARG A 410 5.99 -1.48 19.85
CA ARG A 410 7.23 -1.38 19.08
C ARG A 410 7.89 -2.74 18.88
N ASP A 411 8.21 -3.42 19.98
CA ASP A 411 8.93 -4.70 19.92
C ASP A 411 8.08 -5.78 19.23
N TYR A 412 6.77 -5.73 19.36
CA TYR A 412 5.85 -6.61 18.63
C TYR A 412 5.91 -6.39 17.13
N VAL A 413 5.90 -5.14 16.66
CA VAL A 413 5.92 -4.79 15.23
C VAL A 413 7.30 -5.06 14.65
N PHE A 414 8.36 -4.46 15.22
CA PHE A 414 9.72 -4.56 14.67
C PHE A 414 10.34 -5.96 14.83
N GLY A 415 9.88 -6.77 15.79
CA GLY A 415 10.27 -8.17 15.92
C GLY A 415 9.61 -9.11 14.90
N ASP A 416 8.50 -8.69 14.28
CA ASP A 416 7.76 -9.47 13.27
C ASP A 416 7.95 -8.94 11.83
N LEU A 417 8.86 -8.00 11.60
CA LEU A 417 9.09 -7.45 10.25
C LEU A 417 9.88 -8.41 9.37
N ASN A 418 9.54 -8.44 8.07
CA ASN A 418 10.39 -9.00 7.02
C ASN A 418 11.18 -7.85 6.33
N PRO A 419 12.42 -7.55 6.74
CA PRO A 419 13.18 -6.43 6.19
C PRO A 419 13.55 -6.61 4.71
N GLN A 420 13.54 -7.84 4.18
CA GLN A 420 13.80 -8.10 2.77
C GLN A 420 12.69 -7.59 1.85
N GLN A 421 11.49 -7.37 2.40
CA GLN A 421 10.32 -6.84 1.68
C GLN A 421 10.00 -5.39 2.05
N SER A 422 10.93 -4.67 2.68
CA SER A 422 10.71 -3.30 3.19
C SER A 422 10.32 -2.29 2.11
N PHE A 423 10.72 -2.50 0.86
CA PHE A 423 10.31 -1.67 -0.28
C PHE A 423 8.80 -1.78 -0.61
N LYS A 424 8.12 -2.81 -0.09
CA LYS A 424 6.66 -2.94 -0.19
C LYS A 424 5.92 -2.18 0.90
N PHE A 425 6.60 -1.83 2.01
CA PHE A 425 5.96 -1.15 3.12
C PHE A 425 5.48 0.23 2.70
N PHE A 426 4.32 0.62 3.19
CA PHE A 426 3.76 1.92 2.90
C PHE A 426 2.98 2.48 4.08
N ALA A 427 2.85 3.80 4.10
CA ALA A 427 2.00 4.52 5.03
C ALA A 427 0.71 4.97 4.34
N GLY A 428 -0.37 5.02 5.11
CA GLY A 428 -1.63 5.61 4.72
C GLY A 428 -2.17 6.49 5.83
N SER A 429 -2.98 7.48 5.50
CA SER A 429 -3.69 8.28 6.48
C SER A 429 -5.18 7.97 6.46
N LEU A 430 -5.82 8.19 7.58
CA LEU A 430 -7.25 8.31 7.72
C LEU A 430 -7.53 9.57 8.53
N ALA A 431 -7.42 10.72 7.86
CA ALA A 431 -7.46 12.04 8.50
C ALA A 431 -8.75 12.27 9.27
N SER A 432 -9.89 11.72 8.81
CA SER A 432 -11.19 11.81 9.49
C SER A 432 -11.21 11.13 10.88
N GLN A 433 -10.30 10.21 11.14
CA GLN A 433 -10.15 9.49 12.40
C GLN A 433 -8.86 9.87 13.15
N THR A 434 -8.08 10.80 12.61
CA THR A 434 -6.76 11.17 13.15
C THR A 434 -5.79 10.00 13.26
N GLU A 435 -5.80 9.13 12.25
CA GLU A 435 -5.02 7.89 12.21
C GLU A 435 -3.95 7.95 11.12
N VAL A 436 -2.76 7.41 11.42
CA VAL A 436 -1.73 7.05 10.46
C VAL A 436 -1.51 5.56 10.54
N TRP A 437 -1.58 4.90 9.39
CA TRP A 437 -1.47 3.47 9.22
C TRP A 437 -0.15 3.13 8.54
N TRP A 438 0.59 2.15 9.02
CA TRP A 438 1.71 1.54 8.33
C TRP A 438 1.42 0.08 8.05
N TYR A 439 1.52 -0.27 6.78
CA TYR A 439 1.33 -1.62 6.30
C TYR A 439 2.68 -2.28 6.06
N TYR A 440 2.85 -3.50 6.53
CA TYR A 440 4.12 -4.20 6.45
C TYR A 440 3.95 -5.70 6.25
N CYS A 441 5.04 -6.38 5.80
CA CYS A 441 5.11 -7.82 5.69
C CYS A 441 5.58 -8.38 7.02
N SER A 442 4.86 -9.36 7.58
CA SER A 442 5.33 -10.13 8.74
C SER A 442 6.56 -10.98 8.37
N ALA A 443 7.30 -11.45 9.38
CA ALA A 443 8.53 -12.22 9.19
C ALA A 443 8.35 -13.46 8.30
N GLY A 444 7.17 -14.07 8.29
CA GLY A 444 6.83 -15.23 7.47
C GLY A 444 6.19 -14.92 6.13
N SER A 445 5.94 -13.65 5.81
CA SER A 445 5.24 -13.22 4.60
C SER A 445 6.17 -12.51 3.61
N SER A 446 5.98 -12.78 2.33
CA SER A 446 6.59 -12.01 1.24
C SER A 446 5.68 -10.91 0.71
N GLU A 447 4.45 -10.77 1.24
CA GLU A 447 3.47 -9.76 0.86
C GLU A 447 2.90 -9.08 2.11
N ILE A 448 2.32 -7.88 1.94
CA ILE A 448 1.70 -7.13 3.04
C ILE A 448 0.56 -7.95 3.64
N ASP A 449 0.62 -8.20 4.94
CA ASP A 449 -0.38 -8.96 5.70
C ASP A 449 -0.71 -8.35 7.07
N ARG A 450 0.04 -7.33 7.49
CA ARG A 450 -0.08 -6.66 8.79
C ARG A 450 -0.23 -5.16 8.63
N TYR A 451 -0.86 -4.56 9.63
CA TYR A 451 -0.85 -3.10 9.79
C TYR A 451 -0.64 -2.72 11.26
N VAL A 452 -0.09 -1.54 11.47
CA VAL A 452 -0.01 -0.86 12.76
C VAL A 452 -0.52 0.56 12.58
N VAL A 453 -1.25 1.05 13.56
CA VAL A 453 -1.91 2.37 13.53
C VAL A 453 -1.48 3.19 14.72
N TYR A 454 -1.16 4.45 14.44
CA TYR A 454 -1.01 5.48 15.44
C TYR A 454 -2.16 6.48 15.32
N ASN A 455 -3.00 6.56 16.33
CA ASN A 455 -3.98 7.64 16.43
C ASN A 455 -3.28 8.86 17.07
N TYR A 456 -2.95 9.85 16.23
CA TYR A 456 -2.20 11.03 16.69
C TYR A 456 -3.06 12.02 17.50
N GLY A 457 -4.39 11.93 17.40
CA GLY A 457 -5.30 12.72 18.23
C GLY A 457 -5.39 12.22 19.66
N GLN A 458 -5.35 10.91 19.88
CA GLN A 458 -5.43 10.27 21.20
C GLN A 458 -4.09 9.73 21.71
N GLN A 459 -3.06 9.73 20.87
CA GLN A 459 -1.70 9.22 21.16
C GLN A 459 -1.71 7.75 21.58
N VAL A 460 -2.48 6.91 20.89
CA VAL A 460 -2.61 5.49 21.16
C VAL A 460 -2.25 4.66 19.94
N TRP A 461 -1.79 3.43 20.22
CA TRP A 461 -1.38 2.46 19.21
C TRP A 461 -2.31 1.25 19.21
N TYR A 462 -2.50 0.69 18.03
CA TYR A 462 -3.17 -0.59 17.80
C TYR A 462 -2.71 -1.19 16.47
N TYR A 463 -3.03 -2.44 16.25
CA TYR A 463 -2.55 -3.18 15.09
C TYR A 463 -3.59 -4.20 14.64
N GLY A 464 -3.33 -4.84 13.51
CA GLY A 464 -4.15 -5.93 13.01
C GLY A 464 -3.59 -6.56 11.73
N THR A 465 -4.43 -7.37 11.12
CA THR A 465 -4.13 -8.09 9.88
C THR A 465 -4.99 -7.56 8.75
N LEU A 466 -4.37 -7.16 7.64
CA LEU A 466 -5.10 -6.76 6.44
C LEU A 466 -4.15 -6.77 5.24
N THR A 467 -4.57 -7.43 4.17
CA THR A 467 -3.81 -7.50 2.91
C THR A 467 -4.19 -6.33 2.02
N ARG A 468 -3.33 -5.31 1.97
CA ARG A 468 -3.44 -4.17 1.06
C ARG A 468 -2.07 -3.87 0.48
N THR A 469 -2.03 -3.28 -0.71
CA THR A 469 -0.78 -3.05 -1.45
C THR A 469 -0.46 -1.58 -1.66
N ALA A 470 -1.47 -0.71 -1.60
CA ALA A 470 -1.36 0.74 -1.61
C ALA A 470 -2.60 1.36 -0.96
N TRP A 471 -2.49 2.61 -0.54
CA TRP A 471 -3.57 3.37 0.11
C TRP A 471 -3.62 4.79 -0.39
N ASN A 472 -4.83 5.32 -0.52
CA ASN A 472 -5.12 6.72 -0.76
C ASN A 472 -6.22 7.17 0.21
N ASP A 473 -5.97 8.23 0.98
CA ASP A 473 -7.00 8.82 1.83
C ASP A 473 -8.01 9.58 0.96
N ARG A 474 -9.18 9.83 1.47
CA ARG A 474 -10.10 10.74 0.81
C ARG A 474 -9.56 12.17 0.91
N ALA A 475 -9.27 12.79 -0.20
CA ALA A 475 -9.05 14.22 -0.23
C ALA A 475 -10.37 14.96 0.01
N ALA A 476 -10.34 16.06 0.74
CA ALA A 476 -11.53 16.82 1.08
C ALA A 476 -12.28 17.26 -0.18
N GLY A 477 -13.50 16.73 -0.35
CA GLY A 477 -14.38 17.06 -1.47
C GLY A 477 -14.15 16.29 -2.77
N GLN A 478 -13.14 15.42 -2.84
CA GLN A 478 -12.80 14.68 -4.06
C GLN A 478 -13.39 13.26 -4.04
N ARG A 479 -13.10 12.48 -3.01
CA ARG A 479 -13.57 11.09 -2.90
C ARG A 479 -14.35 10.87 -1.62
N SER A 480 -15.42 10.06 -1.71
CA SER A 480 -16.30 9.81 -0.55
C SER A 480 -15.66 8.91 0.49
N TYR A 481 -14.75 8.03 0.08
CA TYR A 481 -14.14 7.00 0.92
C TYR A 481 -12.63 6.91 0.69
N PRO A 482 -11.85 6.55 1.72
CA PRO A 482 -10.47 6.11 1.51
C PRO A 482 -10.44 4.87 0.63
N GLN A 483 -9.43 4.77 -0.23
CA GLN A 483 -9.30 3.68 -1.19
C GLN A 483 -8.00 2.94 -1.01
N SER A 484 -8.02 1.63 -1.28
CA SER A 484 -6.82 0.80 -1.26
C SER A 484 -6.83 -0.22 -2.38
N ALA A 485 -5.67 -0.53 -2.89
CA ALA A 485 -5.47 -1.66 -3.79
C ALA A 485 -5.18 -2.94 -2.98
N SER A 486 -5.49 -4.09 -3.56
CA SER A 486 -5.27 -5.40 -2.95
C SER A 486 -4.65 -6.38 -3.93
N THR A 487 -4.09 -7.48 -3.43
CA THR A 487 -3.45 -8.54 -4.22
C THR A 487 -4.41 -9.33 -5.10
N ASP A 488 -5.72 -9.22 -4.89
CA ASP A 488 -6.75 -9.80 -5.75
C ASP A 488 -7.06 -8.93 -6.98
N SER A 489 -6.29 -7.85 -7.18
CA SER A 489 -6.39 -6.93 -8.32
C SER A 489 -7.65 -6.07 -8.35
N TYR A 490 -8.28 -5.83 -7.19
CA TYR A 490 -9.39 -4.91 -7.05
C TYR A 490 -9.03 -3.70 -6.20
N LEU A 491 -9.69 -2.57 -6.51
CA LEU A 491 -9.72 -1.38 -5.69
C LEU A 491 -10.86 -1.50 -4.66
N TYR A 492 -10.59 -1.14 -3.41
CA TYR A 492 -11.54 -1.19 -2.31
C TYR A 492 -11.79 0.20 -1.72
N ASN A 493 -13.06 0.51 -1.48
CA ASN A 493 -13.46 1.61 -0.61
C ASN A 493 -13.45 1.13 0.84
N HIS A 494 -12.76 1.84 1.71
CA HIS A 494 -12.70 1.60 3.15
C HIS A 494 -13.67 2.49 3.92
N GLU A 495 -13.96 2.13 5.16
CA GLU A 495 -15.00 2.77 5.98
C GLU A 495 -16.37 2.76 5.27
N PHE A 496 -16.59 1.73 4.46
CA PHE A 496 -17.82 1.50 3.70
C PHE A 496 -18.57 0.31 4.27
N GLY A 497 -19.74 0.56 4.85
CA GLY A 497 -20.51 -0.49 5.53
C GLY A 497 -19.81 -1.07 6.76
N LEU A 498 -20.16 -2.29 7.09
CA LEU A 498 -19.69 -2.97 8.30
C LEU A 498 -18.91 -4.27 8.00
N ASP A 499 -18.99 -4.80 6.81
CA ASP A 499 -18.54 -6.14 6.50
C ASP A 499 -17.42 -6.15 5.45
N ASP A 500 -16.79 -7.30 5.27
CA ASP A 500 -15.87 -7.55 4.18
C ASP A 500 -16.65 -7.85 2.89
N GLY A 501 -16.75 -6.85 2.05
CA GLY A 501 -17.38 -6.92 0.73
C GLY A 501 -16.44 -7.38 -0.40
N SER A 502 -15.35 -8.08 -0.08
CA SER A 502 -14.49 -8.72 -1.10
C SER A 502 -15.22 -9.86 -1.83
N GLN A 503 -16.21 -10.44 -1.17
CA GLN A 503 -17.08 -11.51 -1.68
C GLN A 503 -18.54 -11.04 -1.76
N ASN A 504 -19.35 -11.78 -2.51
CA ASN A 504 -20.79 -11.58 -2.54
C ASN A 504 -21.50 -12.94 -2.27
N PRO A 505 -22.27 -13.10 -1.17
CA PRO A 505 -22.54 -12.07 -0.15
C PRO A 505 -21.29 -11.67 0.66
N ALA A 506 -21.34 -10.46 1.24
CA ALA A 506 -20.29 -9.97 2.14
C ALA A 506 -20.16 -10.88 3.37
N VAL A 507 -18.95 -10.98 3.92
CA VAL A 507 -18.67 -11.79 5.10
C VAL A 507 -18.32 -10.91 6.30
N ALA A 508 -18.52 -11.45 7.50
CA ALA A 508 -18.21 -10.72 8.72
C ALA A 508 -16.72 -10.44 8.87
N ILE A 509 -16.38 -9.26 9.37
CA ILE A 509 -15.02 -8.94 9.81
C ILE A 509 -14.86 -9.43 11.24
N PRO A 510 -13.96 -10.40 11.53
CA PRO A 510 -13.82 -11.01 12.85
C PRO A 510 -13.09 -10.09 13.83
N ALA A 511 -13.72 -8.99 14.22
CA ALA A 511 -13.15 -8.01 15.12
C ALA A 511 -13.13 -8.51 16.55
N TYR A 512 -12.01 -8.29 17.24
CA TYR A 512 -11.92 -8.59 18.68
C TYR A 512 -10.94 -7.67 19.40
N ILE A 513 -11.17 -7.53 20.70
CA ILE A 513 -10.22 -6.93 21.64
C ILE A 513 -10.12 -7.76 22.91
N GLN A 514 -8.92 -7.88 23.45
CA GLN A 514 -8.60 -8.65 24.64
C GLN A 514 -7.78 -7.84 25.63
N SER A 515 -8.19 -7.85 26.90
CA SER A 515 -7.44 -7.21 27.98
C SER A 515 -6.17 -7.98 28.31
N ALA A 516 -5.25 -7.30 28.95
CA ALA A 516 -4.21 -7.97 29.74
C ALA A 516 -4.82 -8.81 30.88
N ASP A 517 -4.01 -9.70 31.45
CA ASP A 517 -4.42 -10.49 32.62
C ASP A 517 -4.57 -9.57 33.82
N PHE A 518 -5.63 -9.75 34.57
CA PHE A 518 -5.91 -9.04 35.83
C PHE A 518 -6.27 -10.04 36.92
N ASP A 519 -6.13 -9.65 38.19
CA ASP A 519 -6.37 -10.49 39.35
C ASP A 519 -7.05 -9.75 40.49
N ILE A 520 -7.17 -10.42 41.64
CA ILE A 520 -7.60 -9.85 42.92
C ILE A 520 -6.52 -10.12 43.95
N GLY A 521 -6.01 -9.04 44.58
CA GLY A 521 -5.05 -9.16 45.69
C GLY A 521 -3.71 -9.72 45.25
N ASP A 522 -3.16 -9.17 44.15
CA ASP A 522 -1.85 -9.51 43.59
C ASP A 522 -1.66 -11.01 43.27
N GLY A 523 -2.76 -11.69 42.87
CA GLY A 523 -2.75 -13.10 42.47
C GLY A 523 -2.60 -14.11 43.61
N ASP A 524 -2.64 -13.68 44.88
CA ASP A 524 -2.53 -14.58 46.03
C ASP A 524 -3.77 -15.49 46.20
N GLN A 525 -4.93 -15.04 45.69
CA GLN A 525 -6.20 -15.75 45.84
C GLN A 525 -6.80 -16.11 44.48
N PHE A 526 -7.59 -17.19 44.47
CA PHE A 526 -8.47 -17.45 43.33
C PHE A 526 -9.61 -16.43 43.32
N MET A 527 -9.96 -16.00 42.13
CA MET A 527 -11.11 -15.16 41.83
C MET A 527 -12.20 -16.01 41.20
N LEU A 528 -13.43 -15.87 41.65
CA LEU A 528 -14.63 -16.43 41.05
C LEU A 528 -15.46 -15.29 40.44
N ILE A 529 -15.60 -15.28 39.11
CA ILE A 529 -16.53 -14.41 38.42
C ILE A 529 -17.84 -15.15 38.19
N ARG A 530 -18.96 -14.49 38.48
CA ARG A 530 -20.31 -15.08 38.38
C ARG A 530 -21.12 -14.47 37.22
N ARG A 531 -20.93 -13.20 36.96
CA ARG A 531 -21.64 -12.48 35.88
C ARG A 531 -20.91 -11.22 35.49
N ILE A 532 -21.20 -10.77 34.26
CA ILE A 532 -20.80 -9.47 33.71
C ILE A 532 -22.07 -8.66 33.47
N ILE A 533 -22.06 -7.40 33.85
CA ILE A 533 -23.01 -6.40 33.38
C ILE A 533 -22.34 -5.71 32.19
N PRO A 534 -22.84 -5.90 30.96
CA PRO A 534 -22.22 -5.32 29.77
C PRO A 534 -22.41 -3.80 29.76
N ASP A 535 -21.47 -3.14 29.08
CA ASP A 535 -21.54 -1.72 28.72
C ASP A 535 -21.12 -1.66 27.25
N LEU A 536 -22.09 -1.78 26.36
CA LEU A 536 -21.92 -1.86 24.90
C LEU A 536 -22.90 -0.94 24.19
N SER A 537 -22.50 -0.48 23.02
CA SER A 537 -23.38 0.19 22.08
C SER A 537 -23.30 -0.52 20.74
N PHE A 538 -24.45 -0.83 20.15
CA PHE A 538 -24.61 -1.40 18.82
C PHE A 538 -25.04 -0.37 17.78
N SER A 539 -24.98 0.91 18.13
CA SER A 539 -25.40 1.99 17.25
C SER A 539 -24.73 1.92 15.88
N GLY A 540 -25.54 1.98 14.83
CA GLY A 540 -25.08 1.87 13.44
C GLY A 540 -25.02 0.44 12.90
N SER A 541 -25.41 -0.59 13.68
CA SER A 541 -25.58 -1.95 13.15
C SER A 541 -26.69 -2.00 12.12
N THR A 542 -26.52 -2.85 11.10
CA THR A 542 -27.54 -3.15 10.09
C THR A 542 -28.25 -4.48 10.37
N ASP A 543 -27.65 -5.32 11.20
CA ASP A 543 -28.31 -6.51 11.76
C ASP A 543 -29.43 -6.07 12.71
N PRO A 544 -30.66 -6.62 12.58
CA PRO A 544 -31.77 -6.31 13.49
C PRO A 544 -31.57 -6.87 14.90
N THR A 545 -30.65 -7.82 15.09
CA THR A 545 -30.31 -8.45 16.38
C THR A 545 -28.80 -8.52 16.58
N PRO A 546 -28.12 -7.37 16.60
CA PRO A 546 -26.66 -7.36 16.66
C PRO A 546 -26.17 -8.00 17.96
N ALA A 547 -25.16 -8.82 17.84
CA ALA A 547 -24.61 -9.59 18.95
C ALA A 547 -23.08 -9.57 19.00
N VAL A 548 -22.53 -9.63 20.21
CA VAL A 548 -21.11 -9.87 20.47
C VAL A 548 -20.91 -10.92 21.53
N THR A 549 -19.81 -11.63 21.44
CA THR A 549 -19.42 -12.63 22.43
C THR A 549 -18.45 -12.01 23.43
N MET A 550 -18.81 -12.06 24.73
CA MET A 550 -17.93 -11.75 25.84
C MET A 550 -17.32 -13.04 26.38
N THR A 551 -16.02 -13.08 26.50
CA THR A 551 -15.27 -14.27 26.93
C THR A 551 -14.38 -13.92 28.11
N MET A 552 -14.36 -14.79 29.14
CA MET A 552 -13.40 -14.78 30.22
C MET A 552 -12.49 -16.00 30.08
N GLN A 553 -11.19 -15.77 30.12
CA GLN A 553 -10.18 -16.83 30.14
C GLN A 553 -9.45 -16.80 31.46
N SER A 554 -9.41 -17.92 32.15
CA SER A 554 -8.79 -18.02 33.46
C SER A 554 -7.49 -18.84 33.43
N ARG A 555 -6.60 -18.53 34.38
CA ARG A 555 -5.33 -19.23 34.60
C ARG A 555 -5.15 -19.49 36.09
N ASP A 556 -4.57 -20.64 36.45
CA ASP A 556 -4.27 -21.00 37.85
C ASP A 556 -3.10 -20.20 38.42
N PHE A 557 -2.20 -19.72 37.59
CA PHE A 557 -1.10 -18.81 37.92
C PHE A 557 -0.62 -18.05 36.69
N ASN A 558 0.05 -16.93 36.93
CA ASN A 558 0.54 -16.05 35.85
C ASN A 558 1.56 -16.77 34.96
N GLY A 559 1.41 -16.59 33.63
CA GLY A 559 2.27 -17.24 32.62
C GLY A 559 1.87 -18.67 32.25
N LYS A 560 0.89 -19.30 32.98
CA LYS A 560 0.33 -20.59 32.56
C LYS A 560 -0.56 -20.42 31.32
N ALA A 561 -0.69 -21.48 30.54
CA ALA A 561 -1.71 -21.57 29.52
C ALA A 561 -3.12 -21.39 30.09
N VAL A 562 -4.06 -20.91 29.31
CA VAL A 562 -5.47 -20.77 29.69
C VAL A 562 -5.99 -22.12 30.23
N THR A 563 -6.54 -22.10 31.41
CA THR A 563 -7.08 -23.30 32.08
C THR A 563 -8.56 -23.49 31.73
N GLU A 564 -9.32 -22.42 31.71
CA GLU A 564 -10.74 -22.43 31.41
C GLU A 564 -11.13 -21.23 30.54
N THR A 565 -12.05 -21.43 29.62
CA THR A 565 -12.65 -20.39 28.81
C THR A 565 -14.15 -20.46 28.90
N VAL A 566 -14.78 -19.37 29.35
CA VAL A 566 -16.24 -19.26 29.46
C VAL A 566 -16.71 -18.05 28.67
N SER A 567 -17.74 -18.24 27.87
CA SER A 567 -18.28 -17.21 26.99
C SER A 567 -19.77 -17.02 27.18
N GLY A 568 -20.26 -15.83 26.89
CA GLY A 568 -21.67 -15.52 26.80
C GLY A 568 -21.94 -14.41 25.81
N THR A 569 -23.13 -14.43 25.22
CA THR A 569 -23.54 -13.49 24.19
C THR A 569 -24.24 -12.29 24.80
N VAL A 570 -23.94 -11.12 24.28
CA VAL A 570 -24.67 -9.87 24.52
C VAL A 570 -25.32 -9.47 23.22
N GLU A 571 -26.62 -9.28 23.24
CA GLU A 571 -27.43 -8.97 22.07
C GLU A 571 -28.39 -7.82 22.35
N GLU A 572 -28.73 -7.08 21.31
CA GLU A 572 -29.80 -6.10 21.28
C GLU A 572 -30.85 -6.57 20.28
N THR A 573 -32.12 -6.52 20.63
CA THR A 573 -33.20 -6.93 19.74
C THR A 573 -33.97 -5.71 19.24
N SER A 574 -34.68 -5.87 18.11
CA SER A 574 -35.52 -4.81 17.52
C SER A 574 -36.66 -4.31 18.41
N SER A 575 -36.88 -4.97 19.56
CA SER A 575 -37.87 -4.58 20.58
C SER A 575 -37.26 -3.86 21.78
N ASP A 576 -36.05 -3.31 21.67
CA ASP A 576 -35.28 -2.66 22.76
C ASP A 576 -34.93 -3.60 23.93
N ILE A 577 -34.98 -4.91 23.74
CA ILE A 577 -34.53 -5.87 24.72
C ILE A 577 -33.02 -6.02 24.60
N TYR A 578 -32.31 -5.36 25.50
CA TYR A 578 -30.85 -5.46 25.61
C TYR A 578 -30.47 -6.47 26.70
N THR A 579 -29.42 -7.29 26.44
CA THR A 579 -28.90 -8.22 27.44
C THR A 579 -28.35 -7.45 28.64
N ASN A 580 -29.08 -7.41 29.74
CA ASN A 580 -28.72 -6.63 30.92
C ASN A 580 -27.61 -7.29 31.78
N GLN A 581 -27.40 -8.59 31.68
CA GLN A 581 -26.33 -9.33 32.35
C GLN A 581 -26.03 -10.65 31.64
N VAL A 582 -24.76 -11.03 31.67
CA VAL A 582 -24.27 -12.32 31.16
C VAL A 582 -23.75 -13.15 32.32
N PHE A 583 -24.30 -14.34 32.50
CA PHE A 583 -23.85 -15.26 33.54
C PHE A 583 -22.66 -16.06 33.01
N LEU A 584 -21.48 -15.79 33.60
CA LEU A 584 -20.24 -16.50 33.32
C LEU A 584 -19.69 -17.02 34.65
N ARG A 585 -19.37 -18.31 34.72
CA ARG A 585 -18.78 -18.89 35.90
C ARG A 585 -17.34 -19.27 35.58
N ALA A 586 -16.41 -18.37 35.86
CA ALA A 586 -14.98 -18.58 35.66
C ALA A 586 -14.23 -18.50 36.98
N ARG A 587 -13.28 -19.41 37.20
CA ARG A 587 -12.43 -19.48 38.41
C ARG A 587 -10.95 -19.52 38.01
N GLY A 588 -10.14 -18.64 38.56
CA GLY A 588 -8.70 -18.58 38.30
C GLY A 588 -8.00 -17.59 39.21
N ARG A 589 -6.67 -17.61 39.23
CA ARG A 589 -5.87 -16.59 39.93
C ARG A 589 -5.71 -15.34 39.11
N SER A 590 -5.51 -15.51 37.81
CA SER A 590 -5.53 -14.41 36.84
C SER A 590 -6.52 -14.70 35.72
N MET A 591 -7.10 -13.66 35.15
CA MET A 591 -8.08 -13.75 34.06
C MET A 591 -7.88 -12.63 33.08
N ASN A 592 -8.24 -12.85 31.84
CA ASN A 592 -8.44 -11.79 30.88
C ASN A 592 -9.87 -11.75 30.35
N PHE A 593 -10.22 -10.60 29.82
CA PHE A 593 -11.53 -10.32 29.26
C PHE A 593 -11.38 -10.07 27.75
N LYS A 594 -12.17 -10.76 26.94
CA LYS A 594 -12.20 -10.60 25.48
C LYS A 594 -13.60 -10.30 25.01
N VAL A 595 -13.73 -9.39 24.04
CA VAL A 595 -14.97 -9.15 23.29
C VAL A 595 -14.67 -9.44 21.83
N SER A 596 -15.54 -10.18 21.17
CA SER A 596 -15.39 -10.55 19.77
C SER A 596 -16.73 -10.57 19.04
N ASN A 597 -16.67 -10.30 17.73
CA ASN A 597 -17.79 -10.40 16.81
C ASN A 597 -17.42 -11.31 15.64
N ALA A 598 -18.35 -12.13 15.18
CA ALA A 598 -18.22 -12.99 14.02
C ALA A 598 -19.43 -12.90 13.07
N ASP A 599 -20.38 -11.99 13.34
CA ASP A 599 -21.61 -11.85 12.58
C ASP A 599 -21.55 -10.65 11.63
N THR A 600 -22.25 -10.72 10.52
CA THR A 600 -22.36 -9.64 9.54
C THR A 600 -23.29 -8.53 10.03
N GLY A 601 -23.05 -7.31 9.57
CA GLY A 601 -23.92 -6.17 9.85
C GLY A 601 -23.87 -5.66 11.30
N VAL A 602 -22.91 -6.15 12.12
CA VAL A 602 -22.78 -5.78 13.53
C VAL A 602 -21.75 -4.68 13.70
N ASN A 603 -22.15 -3.55 14.25
CA ASN A 603 -21.24 -2.53 14.78
C ASN A 603 -21.26 -2.58 16.31
N TRP A 604 -20.10 -2.36 16.95
CA TRP A 604 -20.04 -2.34 18.39
C TRP A 604 -18.94 -1.44 18.94
N ARG A 605 -19.23 -0.84 20.08
CA ARG A 605 -18.30 -0.10 20.91
C ARG A 605 -18.45 -0.56 22.34
N ILE A 606 -17.36 -0.84 23.02
CA ILE A 606 -17.39 -1.24 24.43
C ILE A 606 -16.97 -0.08 25.32
N GLY A 607 -17.76 0.15 26.39
CA GLY A 607 -17.47 1.09 27.46
C GLY A 607 -16.72 0.43 28.61
N ALA A 608 -17.28 0.50 29.80
CA ALA A 608 -16.68 -0.03 31.04
C ALA A 608 -17.62 -1.03 31.72
N PRO A 609 -17.61 -2.30 31.31
CA PRO A 609 -18.46 -3.33 31.89
C PRO A 609 -18.14 -3.55 33.37
N ARG A 610 -19.08 -4.16 34.11
CA ARG A 610 -18.91 -4.45 35.52
C ARG A 610 -18.92 -5.94 35.77
N LEU A 611 -18.03 -6.40 36.65
CA LEU A 611 -17.91 -7.80 37.07
C LEU A 611 -18.45 -8.01 38.48
N ASP A 612 -19.20 -9.11 38.69
CA ASP A 612 -19.42 -9.68 39.99
C ASP A 612 -18.29 -10.69 40.30
N ALA A 613 -17.19 -10.15 40.81
CA ALA A 613 -15.98 -10.90 41.12
C ALA A 613 -15.84 -11.07 42.63
N ARG A 614 -15.46 -12.29 43.09
CA ARG A 614 -15.31 -12.62 44.51
C ARG A 614 -14.02 -13.41 44.73
N PRO A 615 -13.32 -13.16 45.86
CA PRO A 615 -12.27 -14.05 46.29
C PRO A 615 -12.83 -15.45 46.56
N ASP A 616 -12.13 -16.49 46.12
CA ASP A 616 -12.55 -17.90 46.25
C ASP A 616 -11.41 -18.77 46.80
N GLY A 617 -10.77 -18.27 47.85
CA GLY A 617 -9.74 -19.00 48.59
C GLY A 617 -8.37 -19.00 47.91
N ARG A 618 -7.41 -19.69 48.54
CA ARG A 618 -6.02 -19.78 48.10
C ARG A 618 -5.68 -21.09 47.36
N ARG A 619 -6.61 -22.05 47.37
CA ARG A 619 -6.47 -23.37 46.74
C ARG A 619 -7.65 -23.68 45.82
#